data_0d0eb496fc89ea32c58cb1e38e100302
#
_entry.id   0d0eb496fc89ea32c58cb1e38e100302
#
_cell.length_a   1.000
_cell.length_b   1.000
_cell.length_c   1.000
_cell.angle_alpha   90.00
_cell.angle_beta   90.00
_cell.angle_gamma   90.00
#
_symmetry.space_group_name_H-M   'P 1'
#
loop_
_entity.id
_entity.type
_entity.pdbx_description
1 polymer ?
#
loop_
_entity_poly.entity_id
_entity_poly.type
_entity_poly.pdbx_seq_one_letter_code
_entity_poly.pdbx_strand_id
1 'polypeptide(L)'
;MGQREDVLSLIDEDWVAAQTLALVETPSETMEEAAVCTQYADLMAEIGLEVDVREVTPRRNNLYARIRGAGDGPALVFNGHLDTIAIGDCVAPGRDGDTITGRGTTDMKGGMASLLGAAKAIVESGIRLEGDLWVTAVVGHEEPEADKDGPKAMIEDLNNGRLGGDRILIVEGPDALWVMSMGSMVWTIEMTSPRGGTHTQYVPFSENPIRFVGDLIQRIHEWQGELDQGAVHPLAGAERIDVGIVEAGDYFNRTPGTCRLVGTRRWSPGKTAGECLAELEALTVEFARQGGLESSVRMVHEREPFETPQSDPAVGAIADAHRQITESEAGYIGMRIVGDANLYVHGSGIPTFYYGPCNETAHADNEWVSVKRLGDASRVYALGAMNYCGVA
;
A
#
# COMPACT_ATOMS: atom_id res chain seq x y z
N MET A 1 30.31 10.47 23.05
CA MET A 1 29.24 10.20 22.09
C MET A 1 28.70 8.81 22.40
N GLY A 2 27.43 8.61 22.42
CA GLY A 2 26.85 7.30 22.67
C GLY A 2 26.88 6.47 21.38
N GLN A 3 26.89 5.13 21.47
CA GLN A 3 26.90 4.23 20.32
C GLN A 3 25.85 4.57 19.25
N ARG A 4 24.69 5.07 19.64
CA ARG A 4 23.60 5.49 18.72
C ARG A 4 23.97 6.76 17.94
N GLU A 5 24.61 7.74 18.59
CA GLU A 5 25.09 8.97 17.92
C GLU A 5 26.16 8.66 16.88
N ASP A 6 27.02 7.66 17.19
CA ASP A 6 28.05 7.20 16.24
C ASP A 6 27.41 6.61 14.97
N VAL A 7 26.35 5.78 15.09
CA VAL A 7 25.59 5.27 13.93
C VAL A 7 24.97 6.40 13.10
N LEU A 8 24.28 7.35 13.78
CA LEU A 8 23.61 8.45 13.08
C LEU A 8 24.58 9.36 12.34
N SER A 9 25.82 9.52 12.86
CA SER A 9 26.87 10.30 12.21
C SER A 9 27.43 9.69 10.92
N LEU A 10 27.21 8.38 10.69
CA LEU A 10 27.62 7.65 9.48
C LEU A 10 26.59 7.77 8.36
N ILE A 11 25.41 8.36 8.60
CA ILE A 11 24.42 8.53 7.54
C ILE A 11 24.81 9.70 6.65
N ASP A 12 25.15 9.38 5.42
CA ASP A 12 25.55 10.31 4.35
C ASP A 12 24.34 10.61 3.45
N GLU A 13 23.77 11.80 3.58
CA GLU A 13 22.61 12.25 2.79
C GLU A 13 22.94 12.32 1.27
N ASP A 14 24.15 12.72 0.92
CA ASP A 14 24.55 12.79 -0.48
C ASP A 14 24.70 11.39 -1.09
N TRP A 15 25.18 10.41 -0.32
CA TRP A 15 25.18 9.01 -0.75
C TRP A 15 23.75 8.49 -0.95
N VAL A 16 22.84 8.72 -0.01
CA VAL A 16 21.42 8.32 -0.13
C VAL A 16 20.77 8.98 -1.35
N ALA A 17 21.02 10.27 -1.55
CA ALA A 17 20.52 11.00 -2.71
C ALA A 17 21.07 10.45 -4.03
N ALA A 18 22.37 10.11 -4.09
CA ALA A 18 22.98 9.50 -5.27
C ALA A 18 22.38 8.12 -5.58
N GLN A 19 22.15 7.28 -4.56
CA GLN A 19 21.51 5.97 -4.77
C GLN A 19 20.04 6.13 -5.18
N THR A 20 19.31 7.08 -4.61
CA THR A 20 17.94 7.39 -5.04
C THR A 20 17.91 7.73 -6.53
N LEU A 21 18.76 8.65 -6.98
CA LEU A 21 18.83 9.03 -8.39
C LEU A 21 19.21 7.85 -9.28
N ALA A 22 20.21 7.07 -8.90
CA ALA A 22 20.66 5.91 -9.67
C ALA A 22 19.56 4.83 -9.81
N LEU A 23 18.78 4.59 -8.74
CA LEU A 23 17.63 3.68 -8.79
C LEU A 23 16.51 4.23 -9.68
N VAL A 24 16.26 5.54 -9.64
CA VAL A 24 15.24 6.19 -10.47
C VAL A 24 15.63 6.22 -11.93
N GLU A 25 16.92 6.40 -12.26
CA GLU A 25 17.46 6.31 -13.62
C GLU A 25 17.36 4.89 -14.21
N THR A 26 17.17 3.86 -13.38
CA THR A 26 16.94 2.49 -13.85
C THR A 26 15.43 2.23 -13.94
N PRO A 27 14.84 2.18 -15.16
CA PRO A 27 13.43 1.89 -15.35
C PRO A 27 13.06 0.54 -14.74
N SER A 28 11.91 0.50 -14.07
CA SER A 28 11.40 -0.72 -13.44
C SER A 28 9.87 -0.71 -13.36
N GLU A 29 9.24 -0.41 -14.48
CA GLU A 29 7.78 -0.58 -14.57
C GLU A 29 7.43 -2.02 -14.17
N THR A 30 6.29 -2.20 -13.51
CA THR A 30 5.84 -3.53 -13.05
C THR A 30 5.94 -4.55 -14.19
N MET A 31 6.47 -5.72 -13.91
CA MET A 31 6.87 -6.81 -14.82
C MET A 31 8.23 -6.64 -15.50
N GLU A 32 8.91 -5.49 -15.36
CA GLU A 32 10.22 -5.20 -15.98
C GLU A 32 11.31 -4.86 -14.93
N GLU A 33 11.24 -5.44 -13.72
CA GLU A 33 12.06 -5.08 -12.56
C GLU A 33 13.47 -5.71 -12.57
N ALA A 34 13.82 -6.55 -13.54
CA ALA A 34 15.07 -7.34 -13.53
C ALA A 34 16.35 -6.51 -13.32
N ALA A 35 16.42 -5.34 -13.96
CA ALA A 35 17.61 -4.47 -13.87
C ALA A 35 17.74 -3.82 -12.49
N VAL A 36 16.65 -3.28 -11.94
CA VAL A 36 16.64 -2.64 -10.63
C VAL A 36 16.86 -3.66 -9.51
N CYS A 37 16.34 -4.90 -9.64
CA CYS A 37 16.62 -5.97 -8.68
C CYS A 37 18.11 -6.29 -8.61
N THR A 38 18.78 -6.38 -9.78
CA THR A 38 20.23 -6.63 -9.82
C THR A 38 20.98 -5.47 -9.18
N GLN A 39 20.65 -4.23 -9.56
CA GLN A 39 21.30 -3.05 -9.00
C GLN A 39 21.10 -2.95 -7.49
N TYR A 40 19.89 -3.21 -6.98
CA TYR A 40 19.62 -3.13 -5.55
C TYR A 40 20.34 -4.25 -4.77
N ALA A 41 20.41 -5.47 -5.33
CA ALA A 41 21.18 -6.56 -4.75
C ALA A 41 22.68 -6.24 -4.68
N ASP A 42 23.24 -5.62 -5.72
CA ASP A 42 24.63 -5.17 -5.75
C ASP A 42 24.89 -4.13 -4.66
N LEU A 43 24.00 -3.13 -4.52
CA LEU A 43 24.07 -2.10 -3.46
C LEU A 43 24.00 -2.73 -2.06
N MET A 44 23.11 -3.71 -1.84
CA MET A 44 23.04 -4.44 -0.58
C MET A 44 24.36 -5.18 -0.28
N ALA A 45 24.96 -5.81 -1.29
CA ALA A 45 26.23 -6.51 -1.16
C ALA A 45 27.41 -5.54 -0.90
N GLU A 46 27.44 -4.39 -1.57
CA GLU A 46 28.46 -3.34 -1.39
C GLU A 46 28.50 -2.79 0.04
N ILE A 47 27.34 -2.67 0.70
CA ILE A 47 27.26 -2.26 2.11
C ILE A 47 27.51 -3.41 3.10
N GLY A 48 27.88 -4.60 2.61
CA GLY A 48 28.30 -5.73 3.43
C GLY A 48 27.16 -6.67 3.85
N LEU A 49 26.01 -6.62 3.19
CA LEU A 49 24.89 -7.53 3.47
C LEU A 49 25.01 -8.81 2.60
N GLU A 50 24.69 -9.95 3.20
CA GLU A 50 24.51 -11.20 2.46
C GLU A 50 23.07 -11.26 1.92
N VAL A 51 22.95 -11.23 0.58
CA VAL A 51 21.65 -11.15 -0.09
C VAL A 51 21.15 -12.54 -0.44
N ASP A 52 19.97 -12.88 0.08
CA ASP A 52 19.18 -14.04 -0.33
C ASP A 52 18.22 -13.61 -1.44
N VAL A 53 18.39 -14.17 -2.63
CA VAL A 53 17.58 -13.86 -3.81
C VAL A 53 16.45 -14.88 -3.94
N ARG A 54 15.22 -14.40 -3.91
CA ARG A 54 13.99 -15.20 -4.07
C ARG A 54 13.37 -14.92 -5.44
N GLU A 55 13.57 -15.80 -6.41
CA GLU A 55 12.88 -15.69 -7.70
C GLU A 55 11.37 -15.85 -7.52
N VAL A 56 10.60 -14.82 -7.87
CA VAL A 56 9.14 -14.80 -7.85
C VAL A 56 8.61 -15.33 -9.18
N THR A 57 9.05 -14.71 -10.27
CA THR A 57 8.86 -15.18 -11.65
C THR A 57 10.18 -14.99 -12.39
N PRO A 58 10.39 -15.57 -13.58
CA PRO A 58 11.70 -15.49 -14.25
C PRO A 58 12.27 -14.08 -14.34
N ARG A 59 13.45 -13.87 -13.74
CA ARG A 59 14.20 -12.62 -13.64
C ARG A 59 13.57 -11.53 -12.76
N ARG A 60 12.43 -11.77 -12.12
CA ARG A 60 11.81 -10.87 -11.15
C ARG A 60 12.01 -11.46 -9.75
N ASN A 61 12.76 -10.76 -8.91
CA ASN A 61 13.26 -11.32 -7.66
C ASN A 61 12.89 -10.44 -6.48
N ASN A 62 12.38 -11.07 -5.41
CA ASN A 62 12.48 -10.47 -4.08
C ASN A 62 13.90 -10.62 -3.55
N LEU A 63 14.34 -9.65 -2.78
CA LEU A 63 15.68 -9.61 -2.19
C LEU A 63 15.56 -9.51 -0.67
N TYR A 64 16.29 -10.37 0.04
CA TYR A 64 16.27 -10.41 1.48
C TYR A 64 17.69 -10.38 2.03
N ALA A 65 17.95 -9.55 3.02
CA ALA A 65 19.19 -9.57 3.76
C ALA A 65 18.92 -9.43 5.26
N ARG A 66 19.80 -10.03 6.09
CA ARG A 66 19.64 -10.06 7.53
C ARG A 66 20.88 -9.50 8.23
N ILE A 67 20.70 -8.45 9.00
CA ILE A 67 21.68 -8.05 10.03
C ILE A 67 21.33 -8.86 11.28
N ARG A 68 22.18 -9.86 11.60
CA ARG A 68 21.93 -10.79 12.70
C ARG A 68 22.03 -10.11 14.05
N GLY A 69 21.02 -10.29 14.88
CA GLY A 69 21.04 -9.93 16.30
C GLY A 69 22.05 -10.77 17.10
N ALA A 70 22.45 -10.24 18.24
CA ALA A 70 23.35 -10.89 19.16
C ALA A 70 22.65 -11.70 20.26
N GLY A 71 21.36 -11.45 20.46
CA GLY A 71 20.55 -12.01 21.53
C GLY A 71 19.13 -12.39 21.09
N ASP A 72 18.18 -12.33 22.00
CA ASP A 72 16.78 -12.71 21.83
C ASP A 72 15.85 -11.47 21.73
N GLY A 73 16.40 -10.33 21.25
CA GLY A 73 15.59 -9.13 21.04
C GLY A 73 14.56 -9.31 19.92
N PRO A 74 13.52 -8.46 19.86
CA PRO A 74 12.49 -8.57 18.82
C PRO A 74 13.06 -8.27 17.43
N ALA A 75 12.57 -9.00 16.43
CA ALA A 75 13.00 -8.86 15.04
C ALA A 75 12.13 -7.85 14.26
N LEU A 76 12.78 -6.94 13.53
CA LEU A 76 12.12 -5.97 12.66
C LEU A 76 12.43 -6.28 11.19
N VAL A 77 11.39 -6.24 10.36
CA VAL A 77 11.51 -6.31 8.91
C VAL A 77 11.25 -4.94 8.33
N PHE A 78 12.23 -4.37 7.67
CA PHE A 78 12.01 -3.27 6.74
C PHE A 78 11.68 -3.82 5.35
N ASN A 79 10.63 -3.31 4.74
CA ASN A 79 10.16 -3.75 3.45
C ASN A 79 9.81 -2.58 2.53
N GLY A 80 9.95 -2.79 1.23
CA GLY A 80 9.43 -1.91 0.21
C GLY A 80 9.53 -2.54 -1.17
N HIS A 81 8.97 -1.89 -2.20
CA HIS A 81 8.97 -2.38 -3.56
C HIS A 81 9.95 -1.63 -4.46
N LEU A 82 10.37 -2.30 -5.54
CA LEU A 82 11.32 -1.78 -6.53
C LEU A 82 10.64 -1.41 -7.86
N ASP A 83 9.44 -1.89 -8.11
CA ASP A 83 8.67 -1.55 -9.29
C ASP A 83 8.02 -0.17 -9.17
N THR A 84 7.60 0.34 -10.30
CA THR A 84 6.85 1.60 -10.42
C THR A 84 5.68 1.39 -11.37
N ILE A 85 4.70 2.27 -11.30
CA ILE A 85 3.74 2.44 -12.40
C ILE A 85 4.47 2.89 -13.67
N ALA A 86 3.76 2.91 -14.79
CA ALA A 86 4.30 3.38 -16.06
C ALA A 86 4.96 4.76 -15.93
N ILE A 87 6.13 4.92 -16.56
CA ILE A 87 6.88 6.20 -16.53
C ILE A 87 6.05 7.30 -17.21
N GLY A 88 5.42 6.99 -18.35
CA GLY A 88 4.56 7.94 -19.06
C GLY A 88 5.23 9.25 -19.34
N ASP A 89 4.52 10.36 -19.04
CA ASP A 89 5.00 11.75 -19.21
C ASP A 89 5.71 12.28 -17.95
N CYS A 90 6.13 11.41 -17.03
CA CYS A 90 6.81 11.83 -15.81
C CYS A 90 8.08 12.64 -16.10
N VAL A 91 8.32 13.65 -15.27
CA VAL A 91 9.56 14.44 -15.31
C VAL A 91 10.79 13.53 -15.31
N ALA A 92 11.77 13.88 -16.14
CA ALA A 92 13.01 13.10 -16.25
C ALA A 92 13.74 12.99 -14.90
N PRO A 93 14.45 11.87 -14.65
CA PRO A 93 15.34 11.76 -13.51
C PRO A 93 16.35 12.93 -13.47
N GLY A 94 16.51 13.50 -12.28
CA GLY A 94 17.47 14.58 -12.09
C GLY A 94 17.56 15.03 -10.62
N ARG A 95 18.64 15.77 -10.30
CA ARG A 95 18.82 16.40 -8.99
C ARG A 95 19.06 17.90 -9.14
N ASP A 96 18.30 18.70 -8.43
CA ASP A 96 18.53 20.15 -8.29
C ASP A 96 18.46 20.53 -6.80
N GLY A 97 19.62 20.78 -6.22
CA GLY A 97 19.75 21.10 -4.80
C GLY A 97 19.18 20.00 -3.91
N ASP A 98 18.13 20.35 -3.16
CA ASP A 98 17.41 19.43 -2.25
C ASP A 98 16.37 18.54 -2.96
N THR A 99 16.16 18.70 -4.26
CA THR A 99 15.11 18.00 -4.99
C THR A 99 15.69 16.94 -5.90
N ILE A 100 15.15 15.70 -5.84
CA ILE A 100 15.37 14.64 -6.82
C ILE A 100 14.04 14.40 -7.51
N THR A 101 14.04 14.39 -8.85
CA THR A 101 12.85 14.19 -9.70
C THR A 101 12.92 12.87 -10.43
N GLY A 102 11.75 12.35 -10.85
CA GLY A 102 11.61 11.17 -11.69
C GLY A 102 10.67 10.12 -11.09
N ARG A 103 10.15 9.24 -11.94
CA ARG A 103 9.24 8.17 -11.54
C ARG A 103 9.90 7.24 -10.52
N GLY A 104 9.22 7.02 -9.38
CA GLY A 104 9.71 6.20 -8.28
C GLY A 104 10.48 6.97 -7.21
N THR A 105 10.72 8.28 -7.35
CA THR A 105 11.40 9.07 -6.32
C THR A 105 10.62 9.07 -5.00
N THR A 106 9.32 9.20 -5.08
CA THR A 106 8.39 9.19 -3.94
C THR A 106 7.84 7.79 -3.69
N ASP A 107 7.56 7.04 -4.75
CA ASP A 107 6.90 5.75 -4.68
C ASP A 107 7.69 4.66 -5.42
N MET A 108 8.59 3.91 -4.72
CA MET A 108 9.11 4.22 -3.38
C MET A 108 10.64 4.06 -3.31
N LYS A 109 11.36 4.25 -4.46
CA LYS A 109 12.84 4.07 -4.54
C LYS A 109 13.60 5.01 -3.59
N GLY A 110 13.04 6.19 -3.28
CA GLY A 110 13.59 7.09 -2.27
C GLY A 110 13.60 6.46 -0.87
N GLY A 111 12.49 5.84 -0.48
CA GLY A 111 12.39 5.07 0.76
C GLY A 111 13.36 3.89 0.79
N MET A 112 13.48 3.19 -0.34
CA MET A 112 14.41 2.07 -0.49
C MET A 112 15.87 2.48 -0.38
N ALA A 113 16.26 3.61 -0.96
CA ALA A 113 17.61 4.17 -0.80
C ALA A 113 17.87 4.64 0.64
N SER A 114 16.87 5.25 1.29
CA SER A 114 16.94 5.63 2.70
C SER A 114 17.14 4.43 3.63
N LEU A 115 16.48 3.31 3.31
CA LEU A 115 16.67 2.03 4.02
C LEU A 115 18.11 1.53 3.89
N LEU A 116 18.69 1.57 2.68
CA LEU A 116 20.10 1.20 2.49
C LEU A 116 21.04 2.13 3.25
N GLY A 117 20.77 3.43 3.32
CA GLY A 117 21.53 4.39 4.12
C GLY A 117 21.54 4.04 5.62
N ALA A 118 20.39 3.64 6.16
CA ALA A 118 20.26 3.17 7.53
C ALA A 118 21.02 1.86 7.77
N ALA A 119 20.84 0.87 6.90
CA ALA A 119 21.52 -0.43 6.99
C ALA A 119 23.03 -0.27 6.90
N LYS A 120 23.53 0.54 5.96
CA LYS A 120 24.95 0.88 5.80
C LYS A 120 25.53 1.43 7.09
N ALA A 121 24.89 2.44 7.70
CA ALA A 121 25.36 3.05 8.93
C ALA A 121 25.40 2.07 10.10
N ILE A 122 24.42 1.18 10.23
CA ILE A 122 24.40 0.12 11.25
C ILE A 122 25.57 -0.85 11.03
N VAL A 123 25.79 -1.32 9.80
CA VAL A 123 26.89 -2.26 9.47
C VAL A 123 28.25 -1.61 9.71
N GLU A 124 28.48 -0.41 9.17
CA GLU A 124 29.78 0.29 9.28
C GLU A 124 30.14 0.70 10.71
N SER A 125 29.16 1.00 11.55
CA SER A 125 29.40 1.34 12.95
C SER A 125 29.90 0.14 13.77
N GLY A 126 29.64 -1.07 13.31
CA GLY A 126 29.91 -2.30 14.06
C GLY A 126 29.00 -2.49 15.28
N ILE A 127 27.93 -1.68 15.43
CA ILE A 127 26.95 -1.84 16.51
C ILE A 127 26.25 -3.20 16.37
N ARG A 128 26.02 -3.87 17.48
CA ARG A 128 25.29 -5.13 17.50
C ARG A 128 23.88 -4.90 18.06
N LEU A 129 22.88 -5.31 17.30
CA LEU A 129 21.49 -5.31 17.79
C LEU A 129 21.25 -6.58 18.63
N GLU A 130 20.29 -6.54 19.56
CA GLU A 130 19.83 -7.74 20.27
C GLU A 130 18.98 -8.61 19.37
N GLY A 131 17.99 -8.04 18.69
CA GLY A 131 17.12 -8.73 17.72
C GLY A 131 17.60 -8.60 16.29
N ASP A 132 17.07 -9.43 15.41
CA ASP A 132 17.37 -9.38 13.97
C ASP A 132 16.78 -8.16 13.29
N LEU A 133 17.53 -7.63 12.33
CA LEU A 133 17.00 -6.63 11.40
C LEU A 133 17.04 -7.19 9.97
N TRP A 134 15.88 -7.27 9.34
CA TRP A 134 15.74 -7.68 7.96
C TRP A 134 15.59 -6.45 7.05
N VAL A 135 16.32 -6.45 5.95
CA VAL A 135 16.22 -5.48 4.85
C VAL A 135 15.66 -6.23 3.67
N THR A 136 14.46 -5.90 3.23
CA THR A 136 13.76 -6.65 2.18
C THR A 136 13.26 -5.74 1.08
N ALA A 137 13.29 -6.24 -0.15
CA ALA A 137 12.73 -5.59 -1.32
C ALA A 137 11.85 -6.57 -2.08
N VAL A 138 10.68 -6.13 -2.53
CA VAL A 138 9.74 -6.93 -3.32
C VAL A 138 9.52 -6.33 -4.70
N VAL A 139 9.01 -7.14 -5.62
CA VAL A 139 8.60 -6.75 -6.99
C VAL A 139 7.10 -6.87 -7.14
N GLY A 140 6.51 -6.30 -8.19
CA GLY A 140 5.12 -6.53 -8.57
C GLY A 140 4.10 -5.97 -7.58
N HIS A 141 4.41 -4.83 -6.99
CA HIS A 141 3.51 -4.12 -6.09
C HIS A 141 2.46 -3.29 -6.83
N GLU A 142 2.87 -2.55 -7.86
CA GLU A 142 2.08 -1.44 -8.41
C GLU A 142 0.91 -1.91 -9.28
N GLU A 143 1.17 -2.53 -10.39
CA GLU A 143 0.16 -2.82 -11.40
C GLU A 143 -0.57 -4.15 -11.18
N PRO A 144 -1.85 -4.24 -11.58
CA PRO A 144 -2.68 -5.44 -11.42
C PRO A 144 -2.13 -6.68 -12.13
N GLU A 145 -1.37 -6.50 -13.20
CA GLU A 145 -0.81 -7.58 -14.02
C GLU A 145 0.11 -8.52 -13.23
N ALA A 146 0.81 -7.99 -12.24
CA ALA A 146 1.66 -8.78 -11.34
C ALA A 146 0.87 -9.50 -10.25
N ASP A 147 -0.40 -9.16 -10.04
CA ASP A 147 -1.25 -9.74 -8.99
C ASP A 147 -0.59 -9.74 -7.60
N LYS A 148 0.29 -8.76 -7.33
CA LYS A 148 1.06 -8.62 -6.09
C LYS A 148 1.88 -9.89 -5.78
N ASP A 149 2.46 -10.49 -6.80
CA ASP A 149 3.19 -11.78 -6.71
C ASP A 149 4.41 -11.71 -5.78
N GLY A 150 5.14 -10.59 -5.76
CA GLY A 150 6.25 -10.37 -4.84
C GLY A 150 5.83 -10.29 -3.36
N PRO A 151 4.89 -9.43 -2.97
CA PRO A 151 4.32 -9.42 -1.62
C PRO A 151 3.75 -10.77 -1.19
N LYS A 152 3.04 -11.49 -2.07
CA LYS A 152 2.53 -12.84 -1.79
C LYS A 152 3.65 -13.85 -1.54
N ALA A 153 4.72 -13.82 -2.35
CA ALA A 153 5.89 -14.68 -2.14
C ALA A 153 6.59 -14.36 -0.81
N MET A 154 6.67 -13.09 -0.42
CA MET A 154 7.20 -12.69 0.90
C MET A 154 6.34 -13.24 2.05
N ILE A 155 5.02 -13.21 1.93
CA ILE A 155 4.09 -13.81 2.91
C ILE A 155 4.34 -15.32 3.04
N GLU A 156 4.53 -16.04 1.93
CA GLU A 156 4.89 -17.44 1.93
C GLU A 156 6.21 -17.68 2.68
N ASP A 157 7.22 -16.84 2.43
CA ASP A 157 8.54 -16.96 3.05
C ASP A 157 8.53 -16.59 4.55
N LEU A 158 7.67 -15.68 4.99
CA LEU A 158 7.40 -15.42 6.41
C LEU A 158 6.73 -16.62 7.09
N ASN A 159 5.72 -17.20 6.44
CA ASN A 159 4.95 -18.32 7.00
C ASN A 159 5.74 -19.63 7.05
N ASN A 160 6.70 -19.83 6.15
CA ASN A 160 7.57 -21.02 6.13
C ASN A 160 8.89 -20.86 6.90
N GLY A 161 9.17 -19.67 7.46
CA GLY A 161 10.33 -19.39 8.29
C GLY A 161 11.61 -19.09 7.52
N ARG A 162 11.57 -18.83 6.20
CA ARG A 162 12.70 -18.30 5.45
C ARG A 162 13.04 -16.87 5.88
N LEU A 163 12.00 -16.07 6.15
CA LEU A 163 12.08 -14.78 6.81
C LEU A 163 11.52 -14.89 8.23
N GLY A 164 12.06 -14.10 9.15
CA GLY A 164 11.52 -13.98 10.50
C GLY A 164 11.33 -12.52 10.88
N GLY A 165 10.24 -12.20 11.54
CA GLY A 165 10.01 -10.84 12.02
C GLY A 165 8.81 -10.77 12.94
N ASP A 166 8.91 -9.94 13.97
CA ASP A 166 7.80 -9.67 14.89
C ASP A 166 6.95 -8.50 14.40
N ARG A 167 7.55 -7.61 13.59
CA ARG A 167 6.90 -6.43 12.98
C ARG A 167 7.48 -6.16 11.61
N ILE A 168 6.65 -5.54 10.74
CA ILE A 168 7.06 -5.08 9.42
C ILE A 168 6.85 -3.56 9.36
N LEU A 169 7.88 -2.83 8.97
CA LEU A 169 7.80 -1.42 8.58
C LEU A 169 8.00 -1.31 7.07
N ILE A 170 7.01 -0.81 6.37
CA ILE A 170 7.12 -0.47 4.95
C ILE A 170 7.70 0.94 4.85
N VAL A 171 8.81 1.08 4.11
CA VAL A 171 9.59 2.34 4.04
C VAL A 171 9.01 3.33 3.01
N GLU A 172 7.69 3.47 3.05
CA GLU A 172 6.85 4.26 2.14
C GLU A 172 5.92 5.19 2.94
N GLY A 173 5.30 6.13 2.23
CA GLY A 173 4.38 7.10 2.83
C GLY A 173 5.08 8.35 3.33
N PRO A 174 4.34 9.27 3.93
CA PRO A 174 4.89 10.51 4.46
C PRO A 174 5.73 10.28 5.72
N ASP A 175 6.37 11.33 6.21
CA ASP A 175 7.06 11.40 7.50
C ASP A 175 6.07 11.38 8.70
N ALA A 176 5.11 10.47 8.62
CA ALA A 176 4.08 10.20 9.60
C ALA A 176 3.86 8.68 9.73
N LEU A 177 3.33 8.25 10.84
CA LEU A 177 3.04 6.86 11.11
C LEU A 177 1.71 6.48 10.47
N TRP A 178 1.76 5.84 9.29
CA TRP A 178 0.57 5.32 8.64
C TRP A 178 0.28 3.91 9.20
N VAL A 179 -0.65 3.87 10.15
CA VAL A 179 -0.94 2.68 10.96
C VAL A 179 -2.25 2.00 10.60
N MET A 180 -3.00 2.54 9.66
CA MET A 180 -4.32 2.02 9.30
C MET A 180 -4.63 2.26 7.82
N SER A 181 -5.19 1.26 7.14
CA SER A 181 -5.88 1.45 5.86
C SER A 181 -7.25 0.79 5.86
N MET A 182 -8.19 1.41 5.14
CA MET A 182 -9.49 0.80 4.89
C MET A 182 -9.36 -0.43 4.01
N GLY A 183 -10.35 -1.32 4.08
CA GLY A 183 -10.58 -2.36 3.09
C GLY A 183 -11.11 -1.78 1.79
N SER A 184 -10.97 -2.55 0.71
CA SER A 184 -11.39 -2.15 -0.63
C SER A 184 -11.97 -3.29 -1.43
N MET A 185 -13.10 -3.01 -2.11
CA MET A 185 -13.62 -3.86 -3.16
C MET A 185 -14.18 -3.04 -4.31
N VAL A 186 -14.14 -3.62 -5.50
CA VAL A 186 -14.95 -3.21 -6.64
C VAL A 186 -16.17 -4.12 -6.71
N TRP A 187 -17.35 -3.56 -6.73
CA TRP A 187 -18.59 -4.31 -6.85
C TRP A 187 -19.25 -4.08 -8.20
N THR A 188 -19.96 -5.10 -8.68
CA THR A 188 -20.79 -5.03 -9.89
C THR A 188 -22.18 -5.56 -9.54
N ILE A 189 -23.19 -4.76 -9.78
CA ILE A 189 -24.60 -5.12 -9.69
C ILE A 189 -25.15 -5.26 -11.11
N GLU A 190 -25.82 -6.35 -11.39
CA GLU A 190 -26.59 -6.53 -12.62
C GLU A 190 -28.04 -6.77 -12.29
N MET A 191 -28.95 -6.05 -12.96
CA MET A 191 -30.40 -6.24 -12.90
C MET A 191 -30.91 -6.61 -14.30
N THR A 192 -31.57 -7.74 -14.43
CA THR A 192 -32.06 -8.27 -15.69
C THR A 192 -33.58 -8.29 -15.71
N SER A 193 -34.16 -7.75 -16.80
CA SER A 193 -35.60 -7.71 -17.01
C SER A 193 -36.04 -8.89 -17.89
N PRO A 194 -37.04 -9.68 -17.47
CA PRO A 194 -37.65 -10.70 -18.34
C PRO A 194 -38.36 -10.10 -19.57
N ARG A 195 -38.61 -8.77 -19.56
CA ARG A 195 -39.21 -8.02 -20.66
C ARG A 195 -38.20 -7.35 -21.56
N GLY A 196 -36.88 -7.64 -21.36
CA GLY A 196 -35.80 -7.07 -22.16
C GLY A 196 -35.99 -7.28 -23.66
N GLY A 197 -35.66 -6.26 -24.45
CA GLY A 197 -35.82 -6.27 -25.90
C GLY A 197 -37.22 -5.93 -26.41
N THR A 198 -38.22 -5.80 -25.54
CA THR A 198 -39.57 -5.41 -25.90
C THR A 198 -39.63 -3.91 -26.16
N HIS A 199 -40.45 -3.52 -27.18
CA HIS A 199 -40.71 -2.09 -27.43
C HIS A 199 -41.33 -1.42 -26.19
N THR A 200 -40.81 -0.28 -25.79
CA THR A 200 -41.18 0.42 -24.55
C THR A 200 -42.65 0.75 -24.44
N GLN A 201 -43.37 0.92 -25.58
CA GLN A 201 -44.81 1.15 -25.60
C GLN A 201 -45.67 -0.03 -25.01
N TYR A 202 -45.09 -1.24 -25.01
CA TYR A 202 -45.78 -2.44 -24.52
C TYR A 202 -45.30 -2.90 -23.14
N VAL A 203 -44.39 -2.15 -22.52
CA VAL A 203 -43.87 -2.42 -21.18
C VAL A 203 -44.29 -1.26 -20.27
N PRO A 204 -45.01 -1.52 -19.18
CA PRO A 204 -45.31 -0.49 -18.20
C PRO A 204 -44.03 0.15 -17.69
N PHE A 205 -44.04 1.46 -17.45
CA PHE A 205 -42.86 2.16 -16.89
C PHE A 205 -42.41 1.55 -15.55
N SER A 206 -43.35 1.00 -14.79
CA SER A 206 -43.08 0.29 -13.51
C SER A 206 -42.28 -1.00 -13.68
N GLU A 207 -42.15 -1.52 -14.90
CA GLU A 207 -41.36 -2.74 -15.21
C GLU A 207 -40.07 -2.39 -15.99
N ASN A 208 -39.76 -1.11 -16.20
CA ASN A 208 -38.55 -0.70 -16.87
C ASN A 208 -37.37 -0.77 -15.88
N PRO A 209 -36.31 -1.58 -16.12
CA PRO A 209 -35.20 -1.77 -15.19
C PRO A 209 -34.42 -0.48 -14.93
N ILE A 210 -34.37 0.49 -15.86
CA ILE A 210 -33.69 1.78 -15.66
C ILE A 210 -34.28 2.55 -14.46
N ARG A 211 -35.60 2.45 -14.26
CA ARG A 211 -36.25 3.10 -13.10
C ARG A 211 -35.65 2.58 -11.79
N PHE A 212 -35.56 1.25 -11.63
CA PHE A 212 -35.08 0.63 -10.40
C PHE A 212 -33.59 0.87 -10.18
N VAL A 213 -32.80 0.93 -11.25
CA VAL A 213 -31.40 1.33 -11.20
C VAL A 213 -31.28 2.78 -10.72
N GLY A 214 -32.14 3.69 -11.19
CA GLY A 214 -32.17 5.07 -10.71
C GLY A 214 -32.50 5.17 -9.21
N ASP A 215 -33.51 4.43 -8.76
CA ASP A 215 -33.90 4.38 -7.35
C ASP A 215 -32.78 3.77 -6.48
N LEU A 216 -32.11 2.72 -6.98
CA LEU A 216 -30.95 2.09 -6.30
C LEU A 216 -29.76 3.06 -6.18
N ILE A 217 -29.43 3.80 -7.24
CA ILE A 217 -28.37 4.82 -7.19
C ILE A 217 -28.70 5.90 -6.15
N GLN A 218 -29.93 6.36 -6.12
CA GLN A 218 -30.39 7.33 -5.11
C GLN A 218 -30.23 6.75 -3.69
N ARG A 219 -30.60 5.49 -3.47
CA ARG A 219 -30.45 4.84 -2.16
C ARG A 219 -28.99 4.63 -1.76
N ILE A 220 -28.10 4.30 -2.72
CA ILE A 220 -26.64 4.24 -2.47
C ILE A 220 -26.11 5.61 -2.05
N HIS A 221 -26.57 6.68 -2.69
CA HIS A 221 -26.20 8.04 -2.32
C HIS A 221 -26.69 8.41 -0.90
N GLU A 222 -27.90 8.03 -0.54
CA GLU A 222 -28.42 8.20 0.81
C GLU A 222 -27.64 7.40 1.83
N TRP A 223 -27.25 6.16 1.49
CA TRP A 223 -26.42 5.34 2.34
C TRP A 223 -25.04 5.96 2.59
N GLN A 224 -24.42 6.56 1.55
CA GLN A 224 -23.20 7.34 1.79
C GLN A 224 -23.43 8.47 2.81
N GLY A 225 -24.55 9.19 2.72
CA GLY A 225 -24.92 10.21 3.71
C GLY A 225 -25.09 9.64 5.14
N GLU A 226 -25.62 8.43 5.27
CA GLU A 226 -25.69 7.71 6.55
C GLU A 226 -24.31 7.33 7.09
N LEU A 227 -23.41 6.87 6.22
CA LEU A 227 -22.02 6.56 6.58
C LEU A 227 -21.26 7.83 7.03
N ASP A 228 -21.46 8.96 6.36
CA ASP A 228 -20.81 10.24 6.71
C ASP A 228 -21.27 10.77 8.09
N GLN A 229 -22.48 10.43 8.52
CA GLN A 229 -23.06 10.84 9.81
C GLN A 229 -22.92 9.75 10.91
N GLY A 230 -22.51 8.57 10.54
CA GLY A 230 -22.37 7.41 11.43
C GLY A 230 -21.06 7.43 12.24
N ALA A 231 -20.68 6.24 12.72
CA ALA A 231 -19.38 6.06 13.36
C ALA A 231 -18.27 6.21 12.31
N VAL A 232 -17.34 7.12 12.56
CA VAL A 232 -16.20 7.36 11.68
C VAL A 232 -14.91 6.91 12.36
N HIS A 233 -13.99 6.35 11.58
CA HIS A 233 -12.67 5.99 12.08
C HIS A 233 -11.86 7.27 12.40
N PRO A 234 -11.23 7.40 13.59
CA PRO A 234 -10.56 8.63 13.99
C PRO A 234 -9.43 9.06 13.05
N LEU A 235 -8.75 8.11 12.39
CA LEU A 235 -7.64 8.39 11.48
C LEU A 235 -8.05 8.45 10.01
N ALA A 236 -9.02 7.64 9.55
CA ALA A 236 -9.39 7.54 8.14
C ALA A 236 -10.75 8.17 7.78
N GLY A 237 -11.53 8.59 8.79
CA GLY A 237 -12.85 9.19 8.60
C GLY A 237 -13.93 8.17 8.26
N ALA A 238 -14.96 8.60 7.54
CA ALA A 238 -16.12 7.78 7.18
C ALA A 238 -15.77 6.72 6.12
N GLU A 239 -16.45 5.58 6.22
CA GLU A 239 -16.49 4.57 5.16
C GLU A 239 -17.07 5.16 3.87
N ARG A 240 -16.78 4.49 2.75
CA ARG A 240 -17.16 5.01 1.43
C ARG A 240 -17.89 3.96 0.60
N ILE A 241 -18.94 4.39 -0.09
CA ILE A 241 -19.56 3.66 -1.20
C ILE A 241 -19.81 4.63 -2.34
N ASP A 242 -19.49 4.23 -3.57
CA ASP A 242 -19.64 5.09 -4.74
C ASP A 242 -20.01 4.29 -5.98
N VAL A 243 -20.68 4.93 -6.94
CA VAL A 243 -21.05 4.38 -8.25
C VAL A 243 -20.20 5.08 -9.31
N GLY A 244 -19.35 4.32 -9.99
CA GLY A 244 -18.45 4.85 -11.02
C GLY A 244 -18.97 4.64 -12.45
N ILE A 245 -19.72 3.54 -12.71
CA ILE A 245 -20.20 3.19 -14.04
C ILE A 245 -21.68 2.81 -13.98
N VAL A 246 -22.46 3.29 -14.97
CA VAL A 246 -23.85 2.92 -15.21
C VAL A 246 -24.01 2.58 -16.69
N GLU A 247 -24.47 1.38 -16.98
CA GLU A 247 -24.71 0.92 -18.35
C GLU A 247 -26.12 0.32 -18.47
N ALA A 248 -26.92 0.81 -19.43
CA ALA A 248 -28.27 0.31 -19.65
C ALA A 248 -28.76 0.62 -21.05
N GLY A 249 -29.38 -0.38 -21.68
CA GLY A 249 -30.07 -0.23 -22.98
C GLY A 249 -29.15 -0.19 -24.19
N ASP A 250 -29.77 -0.44 -25.34
CA ASP A 250 -29.10 -0.52 -26.64
C ASP A 250 -29.84 0.29 -27.72
N TYR A 251 -31.09 0.69 -27.44
CA TYR A 251 -31.90 1.45 -28.39
C TYR A 251 -32.98 2.27 -27.66
N PHE A 252 -33.29 3.47 -28.16
CA PHE A 252 -34.10 4.48 -27.48
C PHE A 252 -35.54 4.08 -27.16
N ASN A 253 -36.17 3.15 -27.91
CA ASN A 253 -37.53 2.69 -27.66
C ASN A 253 -37.62 1.18 -27.38
N ARG A 254 -36.57 0.62 -26.84
CA ARG A 254 -36.43 -0.77 -26.43
C ARG A 254 -36.20 -0.86 -24.92
N THR A 255 -36.96 -1.69 -24.24
CA THR A 255 -36.73 -1.94 -22.81
C THR A 255 -35.37 -2.61 -22.62
N PRO A 256 -34.49 -2.09 -21.78
CA PRO A 256 -33.21 -2.73 -21.50
C PRO A 256 -33.38 -4.17 -21.02
N GLY A 257 -32.58 -5.09 -21.55
CA GLY A 257 -32.50 -6.46 -21.07
C GLY A 257 -31.76 -6.52 -19.74
N THR A 258 -30.67 -5.79 -19.66
CA THR A 258 -29.80 -5.73 -18.46
C THR A 258 -29.42 -4.28 -18.18
N CYS A 259 -29.38 -3.94 -16.91
CA CYS A 259 -28.75 -2.75 -16.38
C CYS A 259 -27.58 -3.16 -15.50
N ARG A 260 -26.42 -2.53 -15.67
CA ARG A 260 -25.18 -2.81 -14.95
C ARG A 260 -24.70 -1.56 -14.22
N LEU A 261 -24.37 -1.72 -12.95
CA LEU A 261 -23.73 -0.72 -12.11
C LEU A 261 -22.38 -1.27 -11.66
N VAL A 262 -21.34 -0.43 -11.66
CA VAL A 262 -20.04 -0.76 -11.07
C VAL A 262 -19.64 0.36 -10.13
N GLY A 263 -19.14 -0.01 -8.97
CA GLY A 263 -18.72 0.94 -7.98
C GLY A 263 -17.66 0.39 -7.04
N THR A 264 -17.31 1.19 -6.05
CA THR A 264 -16.33 0.83 -5.02
C THR A 264 -16.94 0.88 -3.63
N ARG A 265 -16.41 0.05 -2.72
CA ARG A 265 -16.73 0.08 -1.29
C ARG A 265 -15.43 0.11 -0.51
N ARG A 266 -15.35 1.05 0.46
CA ARG A 266 -14.25 1.18 1.42
C ARG A 266 -14.82 1.06 2.82
N TRP A 267 -14.21 0.22 3.66
CA TRP A 267 -14.71 -0.02 5.02
C TRP A 267 -13.57 -0.06 6.03
N SER A 268 -13.91 0.25 7.28
CA SER A 268 -12.98 0.31 8.41
C SER A 268 -12.72 -1.07 9.02
N PRO A 269 -11.62 -1.26 9.80
CA PRO A 269 -11.41 -2.45 10.60
C PRO A 269 -12.63 -2.78 11.49
N GLY A 270 -12.85 -4.08 11.68
CA GLY A 270 -14.02 -4.61 12.42
C GLY A 270 -15.17 -5.07 11.54
N LYS A 271 -15.07 -4.87 10.22
CA LYS A 271 -16.00 -5.41 9.20
C LYS A 271 -15.18 -6.13 8.13
N THR A 272 -15.76 -7.17 7.54
CA THR A 272 -15.15 -7.97 6.47
C THR A 272 -15.72 -7.63 5.10
N ALA A 273 -15.00 -7.99 4.03
CA ALA A 273 -15.50 -7.89 2.66
C ALA A 273 -16.82 -8.67 2.46
N GLY A 274 -16.94 -9.85 3.09
CA GLY A 274 -18.16 -10.66 3.01
C GLY A 274 -19.38 -9.95 3.62
N GLU A 275 -19.22 -9.26 4.75
CA GLU A 275 -20.30 -8.47 5.38
C GLU A 275 -20.69 -7.28 4.49
N CYS A 276 -19.71 -6.57 3.92
CA CYS A 276 -19.98 -5.47 2.98
C CYS A 276 -20.69 -5.96 1.71
N LEU A 277 -20.34 -7.14 1.19
CA LEU A 277 -21.03 -7.74 0.05
C LEU A 277 -22.48 -8.09 0.40
N ALA A 278 -22.71 -8.70 1.57
CA ALA A 278 -24.06 -9.06 2.02
C ALA A 278 -24.99 -7.83 2.18
N GLU A 279 -24.44 -6.68 2.61
CA GLU A 279 -25.18 -5.42 2.67
C GLU A 279 -25.63 -4.97 1.25
N LEU A 280 -24.75 -5.06 0.25
CA LEU A 280 -25.06 -4.73 -1.15
C LEU A 280 -26.06 -5.72 -1.77
N GLU A 281 -25.92 -7.02 -1.49
CA GLU A 281 -26.84 -8.07 -1.97
C GLU A 281 -28.24 -7.84 -1.42
N ALA A 282 -28.36 -7.59 -0.11
CA ALA A 282 -29.66 -7.34 0.53
C ALA A 282 -30.36 -6.12 -0.08
N LEU A 283 -29.63 -5.02 -0.27
CA LEU A 283 -30.13 -3.81 -0.92
C LEU A 283 -30.59 -4.09 -2.36
N THR A 284 -29.77 -4.76 -3.15
CA THR A 284 -30.04 -5.05 -4.56
C THR A 284 -31.27 -5.94 -4.75
N VAL A 285 -31.42 -6.99 -3.93
CA VAL A 285 -32.56 -7.90 -3.95
C VAL A 285 -33.87 -7.18 -3.64
N GLU A 286 -33.86 -6.22 -2.73
CA GLU A 286 -35.05 -5.43 -2.41
C GLU A 286 -35.56 -4.66 -3.64
N PHE A 287 -34.67 -3.94 -4.34
CA PHE A 287 -35.04 -3.18 -5.54
C PHE A 287 -35.42 -4.09 -6.71
N ALA A 288 -34.71 -5.19 -6.93
CA ALA A 288 -35.03 -6.13 -7.98
C ALA A 288 -36.43 -6.75 -7.79
N ARG A 289 -36.77 -7.14 -6.56
CA ARG A 289 -38.10 -7.69 -6.22
C ARG A 289 -39.23 -6.71 -6.52
N GLN A 290 -39.04 -5.43 -6.24
CA GLN A 290 -40.05 -4.41 -6.53
C GLN A 290 -40.38 -4.29 -8.02
N GLY A 291 -39.37 -4.52 -8.88
CA GLY A 291 -39.49 -4.46 -10.35
C GLY A 291 -39.78 -5.77 -11.04
N GLY A 292 -39.84 -6.89 -10.30
CA GLY A 292 -39.91 -8.22 -10.92
C GLY A 292 -38.68 -8.54 -11.75
N LEU A 293 -37.53 -8.04 -11.35
CA LEU A 293 -36.22 -8.22 -12.00
C LEU A 293 -35.44 -9.36 -11.36
N GLU A 294 -34.60 -10.00 -12.13
CA GLU A 294 -33.51 -10.82 -11.60
C GLU A 294 -32.32 -9.92 -11.26
N SER A 295 -31.57 -10.29 -10.22
CA SER A 295 -30.39 -9.52 -9.83
C SER A 295 -29.23 -10.41 -9.42
N SER A 296 -28.03 -9.91 -9.64
CA SER A 296 -26.81 -10.49 -9.10
C SER A 296 -25.86 -9.39 -8.63
N VAL A 297 -25.12 -9.69 -7.59
CA VAL A 297 -24.02 -8.86 -7.10
C VAL A 297 -22.74 -9.69 -7.17
N ARG A 298 -21.70 -9.11 -7.75
CA ARG A 298 -20.36 -9.69 -7.77
C ARG A 298 -19.38 -8.67 -7.20
N MET A 299 -18.33 -9.15 -6.56
CA MET A 299 -17.22 -8.31 -6.13
C MET A 299 -15.88 -8.83 -6.63
N VAL A 300 -14.97 -7.90 -6.85
CA VAL A 300 -13.53 -8.15 -6.84
C VAL A 300 -13.02 -7.62 -5.50
N HIS A 301 -12.62 -8.53 -4.64
CA HIS A 301 -12.02 -8.19 -3.35
C HIS A 301 -10.59 -7.72 -3.59
N GLU A 302 -10.29 -6.47 -3.25
CA GLU A 302 -8.92 -5.96 -3.36
C GLU A 302 -8.13 -6.26 -2.11
N ARG A 303 -8.61 -5.79 -0.94
CA ARG A 303 -7.92 -5.92 0.36
C ARG A 303 -8.89 -5.85 1.52
N GLU A 304 -8.64 -6.62 2.57
CA GLU A 304 -9.21 -6.37 3.90
C GLU A 304 -8.54 -5.17 4.58
N PRO A 305 -9.23 -4.46 5.49
CA PRO A 305 -8.63 -3.34 6.21
C PRO A 305 -7.60 -3.84 7.22
N PHE A 306 -6.62 -3.00 7.57
CA PHE A 306 -5.73 -3.27 8.69
C PHE A 306 -5.65 -2.07 9.64
N GLU A 307 -5.29 -2.33 10.88
CA GLU A 307 -4.90 -1.33 11.86
C GLU A 307 -3.85 -1.93 12.80
N THR A 308 -2.70 -1.28 12.87
CA THR A 308 -1.66 -1.55 13.87
C THR A 308 -1.83 -0.54 15.01
N PRO A 309 -2.00 -0.98 16.25
CA PRO A 309 -2.24 -0.06 17.37
C PRO A 309 -1.13 0.99 17.52
N GLN A 310 -1.50 2.24 17.79
CA GLN A 310 -0.52 3.30 18.07
C GLN A 310 0.38 2.97 19.28
N SER A 311 -0.08 2.10 20.18
CA SER A 311 0.69 1.59 21.32
C SER A 311 1.62 0.42 20.97
N ASP A 312 1.68 0.00 19.70
CA ASP A 312 2.59 -1.07 19.28
C ASP A 312 4.05 -0.64 19.54
N PRO A 313 4.90 -1.54 20.09
CA PRO A 313 6.26 -1.19 20.46
C PRO A 313 7.13 -0.70 19.27
N ALA A 314 6.95 -1.27 18.05
CA ALA A 314 7.70 -0.84 16.88
C ALA A 314 7.20 0.54 16.39
N VAL A 315 5.89 0.77 16.41
CA VAL A 315 5.29 2.08 16.10
C VAL A 315 5.84 3.12 17.06
N GLY A 316 5.89 2.83 18.37
CA GLY A 316 6.48 3.71 19.39
C GLY A 316 7.97 3.97 19.17
N ALA A 317 8.74 2.94 18.79
CA ALA A 317 10.17 3.07 18.53
C ALA A 317 10.47 4.01 17.34
N ILE A 318 9.66 3.95 16.28
CA ILE A 318 9.77 4.85 15.12
C ILE A 318 9.28 6.27 15.48
N ALA A 319 8.19 6.40 16.25
CA ALA A 319 7.72 7.71 16.72
C ALA A 319 8.78 8.43 17.55
N ASP A 320 9.42 7.73 18.48
CA ASP A 320 10.50 8.27 19.31
C ASP A 320 11.73 8.64 18.47
N ALA A 321 12.08 7.82 17.46
CA ALA A 321 13.16 8.13 16.54
C ALA A 321 12.84 9.38 15.70
N HIS A 322 11.63 9.47 15.14
CA HIS A 322 11.18 10.67 14.42
C HIS A 322 11.32 11.93 15.26
N ARG A 323 10.79 11.90 16.49
CA ARG A 323 10.86 13.06 17.41
C ARG A 323 12.30 13.48 17.70
N GLN A 324 13.23 12.52 17.87
CA GLN A 324 14.63 12.83 18.14
C GLN A 324 15.37 13.41 16.92
N ILE A 325 15.02 12.97 15.70
CA ILE A 325 15.69 13.40 14.47
C ILE A 325 15.12 14.72 13.94
N THR A 326 13.79 14.87 13.97
CA THR A 326 13.11 16.03 13.36
C THR A 326 12.72 17.12 14.35
N GLU A 327 12.91 16.87 15.66
CA GLU A 327 12.49 17.76 16.76
C GLU A 327 10.97 18.05 16.77
N SER A 328 10.17 17.15 16.14
CA SER A 328 8.71 17.26 16.04
C SER A 328 8.03 15.93 16.35
N GLU A 329 6.76 15.95 16.75
CA GLU A 329 5.99 14.72 16.94
C GLU A 329 5.56 14.13 15.59
N ALA A 330 5.71 12.82 15.42
CA ALA A 330 5.16 12.13 14.27
C ALA A 330 3.63 12.12 14.33
N GLY A 331 2.99 12.51 13.23
CA GLY A 331 1.54 12.35 13.10
C GLY A 331 1.15 10.88 12.94
N TYR A 332 -0.03 10.50 13.44
CA TYR A 332 -0.64 9.19 13.13
C TYR A 332 -1.69 9.37 12.05
N ILE A 333 -1.63 8.59 11.01
CA ILE A 333 -2.54 8.67 9.87
C ILE A 333 -3.19 7.34 9.54
N GLY A 334 -4.40 7.43 9.00
CA GLY A 334 -5.12 6.33 8.37
C GLY A 334 -5.48 6.71 6.94
N MET A 335 -5.40 5.75 6.04
CA MET A 335 -5.63 5.97 4.62
C MET A 335 -6.87 5.23 4.13
N ARG A 336 -7.55 5.82 3.15
CA ARG A 336 -8.65 5.18 2.41
C ARG A 336 -8.16 4.34 1.23
N ILE A 337 -6.87 4.43 0.90
CA ILE A 337 -6.21 3.58 -0.08
C ILE A 337 -5.74 2.28 0.55
N VAL A 338 -5.41 1.30 -0.26
CA VAL A 338 -4.87 0.02 0.16
C VAL A 338 -3.42 -0.12 -0.30
N GLY A 339 -2.64 -0.88 0.44
CA GLY A 339 -1.24 -1.17 0.13
C GLY A 339 -0.83 -2.55 0.64
N ASP A 340 0.47 -2.83 0.66
CA ASP A 340 0.98 -4.14 1.03
C ASP A 340 0.79 -4.50 2.50
N ALA A 341 0.69 -3.51 3.41
CA ALA A 341 0.40 -3.79 4.81
C ALA A 341 -0.93 -4.54 4.99
N ASN A 342 -1.95 -4.22 4.17
CA ASN A 342 -3.21 -4.97 4.15
C ASN A 342 -2.98 -6.47 3.85
N LEU A 343 -2.03 -6.80 2.95
CA LEU A 343 -1.67 -8.18 2.62
C LEU A 343 -0.86 -8.83 3.74
N TYR A 344 0.18 -8.17 4.22
CA TYR A 344 1.07 -8.73 5.23
C TYR A 344 0.35 -9.04 6.53
N VAL A 345 -0.46 -8.11 7.04
CA VAL A 345 -1.23 -8.33 8.28
C VAL A 345 -2.15 -9.54 8.17
N HIS A 346 -2.87 -9.69 7.05
CA HIS A 346 -3.81 -10.81 6.89
C HIS A 346 -3.14 -12.11 6.46
N GLY A 347 -2.08 -12.03 5.66
CA GLY A 347 -1.40 -13.21 5.11
C GLY A 347 -0.39 -13.84 6.07
N SER A 348 0.33 -13.03 6.86
CA SER A 348 1.35 -13.51 7.80
C SER A 348 0.93 -13.37 9.28
N GLY A 349 -0.07 -12.55 9.58
CA GLY A 349 -0.44 -12.21 10.96
C GLY A 349 0.52 -11.25 11.66
N ILE A 350 1.54 -10.72 10.95
CA ILE A 350 2.54 -9.83 11.51
C ILE A 350 2.02 -8.38 11.45
N PRO A 351 1.94 -7.65 12.56
CA PRO A 351 1.58 -6.24 12.56
C PRO A 351 2.53 -5.43 11.66
N THR A 352 1.92 -4.66 10.75
CA THR A 352 2.62 -3.90 9.71
C THR A 352 2.16 -2.46 9.73
N PHE A 353 3.05 -1.53 9.46
CA PHE A 353 2.76 -0.10 9.34
C PHE A 353 3.74 0.54 8.36
N TYR A 354 3.51 1.82 8.03
CA TYR A 354 4.35 2.57 7.10
C TYR A 354 4.96 3.78 7.78
N TYR A 355 6.12 4.17 7.30
CA TYR A 355 6.78 5.45 7.55
C TYR A 355 7.80 5.68 6.45
N GLY A 356 7.79 6.84 5.79
CA GLY A 356 8.72 7.10 4.68
C GLY A 356 9.01 8.57 4.43
N PRO A 357 9.88 8.87 3.45
CA PRO A 357 10.24 10.22 3.06
C PRO A 357 9.29 10.81 2.02
N CYS A 358 8.24 10.08 1.64
CA CYS A 358 7.38 10.41 0.50
C CYS A 358 6.62 11.73 0.71
N ASN A 359 6.30 12.39 -0.37
CA ASN A 359 5.42 13.54 -0.43
C ASN A 359 4.11 13.21 -1.19
N GLU A 360 3.31 14.23 -1.49
CA GLU A 360 2.01 14.07 -2.14
C GLU A 360 2.10 13.87 -3.67
N THR A 361 3.29 13.56 -4.23
CA THR A 361 3.51 13.45 -5.68
C THR A 361 3.62 12.02 -6.19
N ALA A 362 3.32 11.00 -5.38
CA ALA A 362 3.19 9.62 -5.83
C ALA A 362 2.23 9.54 -7.04
N HIS A 363 2.64 8.79 -8.08
CA HIS A 363 1.91 8.64 -9.35
C HIS A 363 1.74 9.92 -10.21
N ALA A 364 2.19 11.09 -9.74
CA ALA A 364 2.10 12.31 -10.53
C ALA A 364 3.20 12.41 -11.60
N ASP A 365 2.95 13.17 -12.67
CA ASP A 365 3.96 13.41 -13.70
C ASP A 365 5.12 14.28 -13.21
N ASN A 366 4.94 15.04 -12.14
CA ASN A 366 5.96 15.85 -11.48
C ASN A 366 6.47 15.20 -10.18
N GLU A 367 6.67 13.91 -10.17
CA GLU A 367 7.12 13.16 -9.01
C GLU A 367 8.52 13.59 -8.54
N TRP A 368 8.69 13.81 -7.25
CA TRP A 368 9.94 14.25 -6.64
C TRP A 368 10.04 13.91 -5.15
N VAL A 369 11.27 13.93 -4.61
CA VAL A 369 11.54 13.76 -3.19
C VAL A 369 12.62 14.74 -2.71
N SER A 370 12.58 15.13 -1.43
CA SER A 370 13.59 15.98 -0.79
C SER A 370 14.78 15.15 -0.29
N VAL A 371 16.00 15.59 -0.61
CA VAL A 371 17.25 14.97 -0.10
C VAL A 371 17.29 15.00 1.42
N LYS A 372 16.87 16.11 2.01
CA LYS A 372 16.78 16.22 3.47
C LYS A 372 15.82 15.18 4.05
N ARG A 373 14.65 15.00 3.48
CA ARG A 373 13.68 13.97 3.93
C ARG A 373 14.24 12.56 3.80
N LEU A 374 14.99 12.26 2.73
CA LEU A 374 15.69 10.98 2.56
C LEU A 374 16.69 10.73 3.70
N GLY A 375 17.50 11.74 4.03
CA GLY A 375 18.46 11.67 5.12
C GLY A 375 17.80 11.51 6.47
N ASP A 376 16.75 12.29 6.74
CA ASP A 376 15.98 12.18 7.99
C ASP A 376 15.33 10.80 8.13
N ALA A 377 14.73 10.25 7.05
CA ALA A 377 14.16 8.90 7.05
C ALA A 377 15.23 7.84 7.33
N SER A 378 16.42 7.94 6.72
CA SER A 378 17.54 7.04 7.01
C SER A 378 17.91 7.03 8.49
N ARG A 379 17.97 8.22 9.12
CA ARG A 379 18.24 8.36 10.57
C ARG A 379 17.13 7.76 11.42
N VAL A 380 15.88 8.01 11.04
CA VAL A 380 14.70 7.46 11.73
C VAL A 380 14.69 5.94 11.65
N TYR A 381 15.00 5.35 10.49
CA TYR A 381 15.06 3.90 10.32
C TYR A 381 16.19 3.28 11.19
N ALA A 382 17.39 3.86 11.15
CA ALA A 382 18.51 3.37 11.94
C ALA A 382 18.22 3.47 13.45
N LEU A 383 17.75 4.62 13.92
CA LEU A 383 17.44 4.84 15.33
C LEU A 383 16.25 4.00 15.79
N GLY A 384 15.21 3.92 14.95
CA GLY A 384 14.02 3.11 15.22
C GLY A 384 14.34 1.62 15.31
N ALA A 385 15.21 1.10 14.43
CA ALA A 385 15.70 -0.27 14.51
C ALA A 385 16.46 -0.53 15.81
N MET A 386 17.37 0.39 16.20
CA MET A 386 18.10 0.28 17.47
C MET A 386 17.17 0.38 18.70
N ASN A 387 16.10 1.18 18.62
CA ASN A 387 15.14 1.34 19.71
C ASN A 387 14.28 0.08 19.86
N TYR A 388 13.83 -0.52 18.75
CA TYR A 388 12.96 -1.67 18.77
C TYR A 388 13.71 -2.99 18.97
N CYS A 389 14.72 -3.27 18.14
CA CYS A 389 15.49 -4.50 18.24
C CYS A 389 16.38 -4.57 19.48
N GLY A 390 16.65 -3.43 20.14
CA GLY A 390 17.61 -3.31 21.23
C GLY A 390 19.07 -3.23 20.72
N VAL A 391 19.96 -2.78 21.59
CA VAL A 391 21.41 -2.73 21.35
C VAL A 391 22.09 -3.61 22.39
N ALA A 392 22.95 -4.55 21.93
CA ALA A 392 23.64 -5.55 22.74
C ALA A 392 24.82 -4.95 23.55
#